data_577ac941325def5773410ae5c36eeec0
#
_entry.id   577ac941325def5773410ae5c36eeec0
#
_cell.length_a   1.000
_cell.length_b   1.000
_cell.length_c   1.000
_cell.angle_alpha   90.00
_cell.angle_beta   90.00
_cell.angle_gamma   90.00
#
_symmetry.space_group_name_H-M   'P 1'
#
loop_
_entity.id
_entity.type
_entity.pdbx_description
1 polymer ?
#
loop_
_entity_poly.entity_id
_entity_poly.type
_entity_poly.pdbx_seq_one_letter_code
_entity_poly.pdbx_strand_id
1 'polypeptide(L)'
;MDSKKKQQLIDKGNGWVHRDIISVEVYERNGRFVAMVDYGEQYYETDPYKRRDYALCEAKGYLEGIKAQIDGWLEYIDKELEKEEQQ
;
A
#
# COMPACT_ATOMS: atom_id res chain seq x y z
N MET A 1 24.29 15.03 4.80
CA MET A 1 23.89 14.08 5.86
C MET A 1 24.61 12.78 5.61
N ASP A 2 25.25 12.23 6.64
CA ASP A 2 25.94 10.96 6.44
C ASP A 2 24.94 9.81 6.29
N SER A 3 25.38 8.74 5.67
CA SER A 3 24.50 7.62 5.32
C SER A 3 24.00 6.87 6.55
N LYS A 4 24.76 6.84 7.64
CA LYS A 4 24.35 6.19 8.88
C LYS A 4 23.21 6.94 9.55
N LYS A 5 23.30 8.27 9.64
CA LYS A 5 22.22 9.08 10.21
C LYS A 5 20.97 9.00 9.35
N LYS A 6 21.14 9.05 8.03
CA LYS A 6 20.05 8.94 7.07
C LYS A 6 19.30 7.62 7.27
N GLN A 7 20.04 6.52 7.39
CA GLN A 7 19.42 5.20 7.60
C GLN A 7 18.70 5.11 8.94
N GLN A 8 19.26 5.71 10.00
CA GLN A 8 18.60 5.73 11.30
C GLN A 8 17.25 6.44 11.24
N LEU A 9 17.17 7.53 10.49
CA LEU A 9 15.90 8.26 10.35
C LEU A 9 14.90 7.50 9.52
N ILE A 10 15.34 6.83 8.45
CA ILE A 10 14.48 5.96 7.66
C ILE A 10 13.92 4.82 8.53
N ASP A 11 14.78 4.19 9.33
CA ASP A 11 14.38 3.11 10.22
C ASP A 11 13.37 3.59 11.28
N LYS A 12 13.57 4.82 11.77
CA LYS A 12 12.64 5.42 12.73
C LYS A 12 11.23 5.54 12.12
N GLY A 13 11.16 6.06 10.90
CA GLY A 13 9.87 6.19 10.21
C GLY A 13 9.23 4.84 9.95
N ASN A 14 10.05 3.87 9.50
CA ASN A 14 9.57 2.53 9.23
C ASN A 14 9.00 1.86 10.49
N GLY A 15 9.58 2.15 11.65
CA GLY A 15 9.11 1.59 12.92
C GLY A 15 7.71 2.04 13.32
N TRP A 16 7.16 3.07 12.70
CA TRP A 16 5.81 3.53 12.95
C TRP A 16 4.75 2.80 12.13
N VAL A 17 5.17 1.93 11.21
CA VAL A 17 4.23 1.15 10.43
C VAL A 17 3.75 -0.02 11.27
N HIS A 18 2.46 -0.10 11.50
CA HIS A 18 1.88 -1.20 12.25
C HIS A 18 1.79 -2.44 11.37
N ARG A 19 1.98 -3.61 11.98
CA ARG A 19 1.74 -4.87 11.29
C ARG A 19 0.26 -4.96 10.95
N ASP A 20 -0.02 -5.63 9.85
CA ASP A 20 -1.40 -5.92 9.42
C ASP A 20 -2.23 -4.67 9.12
N ILE A 21 -1.55 -3.57 8.77
CA ILE A 21 -2.25 -2.36 8.32
C ILE A 21 -2.97 -2.61 7.00
N ILE A 22 -2.48 -3.57 6.20
CA ILE A 22 -3.11 -3.97 4.95
C ILE A 22 -3.54 -5.42 5.08
N SER A 23 -4.79 -5.71 4.76
CA SER A 23 -5.28 -7.08 4.73
C SER A 23 -6.25 -7.26 3.57
N VAL A 24 -6.34 -8.50 3.09
CA VAL A 24 -7.26 -8.86 2.01
C VAL A 24 -8.04 -10.08 2.46
N GLU A 25 -9.36 -9.99 2.40
CA GLU A 25 -10.23 -11.11 2.72
C GLU A 25 -11.22 -11.31 1.57
N VAL A 26 -11.55 -12.56 1.28
CA VAL A 26 -12.57 -12.87 0.27
C VAL A 26 -13.66 -13.66 0.95
N TYR A 27 -14.90 -13.23 0.75
CA TYR A 27 -16.04 -13.98 1.26
C TYR A 27 -17.08 -14.18 0.18
N GLU A 28 -17.90 -15.15 0.44
CA GLU A 28 -19.03 -15.46 -0.42
C GLU A 28 -20.28 -14.82 0.16
N ARG A 29 -21.02 -14.14 -0.71
CA ARG A 29 -22.25 -13.47 -0.33
C ARG A 29 -23.28 -13.73 -1.43
N ASN A 30 -24.34 -14.43 -1.08
CA ASN A 30 -25.43 -14.75 -2.03
C ASN A 30 -24.92 -15.45 -3.30
N GLY A 31 -23.99 -16.40 -3.12
CA GLY A 31 -23.44 -17.16 -4.24
C GLY A 31 -22.41 -16.41 -5.08
N ARG A 32 -21.99 -15.25 -4.64
CA ARG A 32 -20.99 -14.45 -5.33
C ARG A 32 -19.82 -14.15 -4.40
N PHE A 33 -18.67 -13.87 -4.99
CA PHE A 33 -17.44 -13.61 -4.26
C PHE A 33 -17.14 -12.12 -4.24
N VAL A 34 -16.81 -11.63 -3.05
CA VAL A 34 -16.46 -10.24 -2.80
C VAL A 34 -15.12 -10.23 -2.07
N ALA A 35 -14.18 -9.44 -2.54
CA ALA A 35 -12.93 -9.22 -1.83
C ALA A 35 -12.97 -7.89 -1.10
N MET A 36 -12.49 -7.87 0.12
CA MET A 36 -12.37 -6.65 0.91
C MET A 36 -10.90 -6.39 1.19
N VAL A 37 -10.44 -5.18 0.87
CA VAL A 37 -9.09 -4.73 1.15
C VAL A 37 -9.15 -3.68 2.24
N ASP A 38 -8.52 -3.95 3.38
CA ASP A 38 -8.35 -2.96 4.44
C ASP A 38 -6.99 -2.31 4.29
N TYR A 39 -6.96 -0.98 4.35
CA TYR A 39 -5.74 -0.20 4.29
C TYR A 39 -5.85 0.92 5.32
N GLY A 40 -5.36 0.64 6.53
CA GLY A 40 -5.46 1.57 7.64
C GLY A 40 -6.92 1.83 8.01
N GLU A 41 -7.33 3.08 7.96
CA GLU A 41 -8.71 3.46 8.29
C GLU A 41 -9.67 3.39 7.10
N GLN A 42 -9.14 3.03 5.93
CA GLN A 42 -9.94 2.93 4.72
C GLN A 42 -10.12 1.47 4.34
N TYR A 43 -11.21 1.19 3.68
CA TYR A 43 -11.40 -0.13 3.11
C TYR A 43 -12.04 -0.01 1.73
N TYR A 44 -11.79 -1.03 0.91
CA TYR A 44 -12.30 -1.14 -0.44
C TYR A 44 -12.97 -2.49 -0.59
N GLU A 45 -14.19 -2.50 -1.07
CA GLU A 45 -14.94 -3.72 -1.32
C GLU A 45 -15.16 -3.85 -2.83
N THR A 46 -14.78 -5.00 -3.39
CA THR A 46 -14.95 -5.23 -4.82
C THR A 46 -16.42 -5.44 -5.17
N ASP A 47 -16.71 -5.40 -6.45
CA ASP A 47 -18.01 -5.85 -6.93
C ASP A 47 -18.18 -7.35 -6.64
N PRO A 48 -19.41 -7.83 -6.57
CA PRO A 48 -19.66 -9.28 -6.41
C PRO A 48 -19.48 -10.00 -7.74
N TYR A 49 -18.69 -11.07 -7.75
CA TYR A 49 -18.38 -11.85 -8.94
C TYR A 49 -18.78 -13.32 -8.75
N LYS A 50 -19.08 -13.98 -9.84
CA LYS A 50 -19.38 -15.42 -9.80
C LYS A 50 -18.13 -16.26 -9.53
N ARG A 51 -16.94 -15.70 -9.80
CA ARG A 51 -15.67 -16.39 -9.62
C ARG A 51 -14.82 -15.68 -8.59
N ARG A 52 -14.19 -16.47 -7.73
CA ARG A 52 -13.32 -15.96 -6.68
C ARG A 52 -12.12 -15.22 -7.25
N ASP A 53 -11.53 -15.73 -8.33
CA ASP A 53 -10.36 -15.11 -8.94
C ASP A 53 -10.66 -13.73 -9.53
N TYR A 54 -11.88 -13.48 -9.98
CA TYR A 54 -12.27 -12.15 -10.47
C TYR A 54 -12.26 -11.12 -9.33
N ALA A 55 -12.77 -11.49 -8.17
CA ALA A 55 -12.73 -10.59 -7.00
C ALA A 55 -11.28 -10.31 -6.60
N LEU A 56 -10.43 -11.33 -6.62
CA LEU A 56 -9.02 -11.16 -6.31
C LEU A 56 -8.32 -10.25 -7.33
N CYS A 57 -8.66 -10.36 -8.61
CA CYS A 57 -8.08 -9.48 -9.63
C CYS A 57 -8.45 -8.02 -9.40
N GLU A 58 -9.68 -7.73 -9.05
CA GLU A 58 -10.07 -6.35 -8.76
C GLU A 58 -9.35 -5.83 -7.52
N ALA A 59 -9.23 -6.64 -6.47
CA ALA A 59 -8.50 -6.27 -5.26
C ALA A 59 -7.02 -6.00 -5.58
N LYS A 60 -6.43 -6.82 -6.43
CA LYS A 60 -5.05 -6.63 -6.88
C LYS A 60 -4.86 -5.27 -7.55
N GLY A 61 -5.78 -4.90 -8.45
CA GLY A 61 -5.71 -3.61 -9.13
C GLY A 61 -5.77 -2.45 -8.16
N TYR A 62 -6.64 -2.55 -7.14
CA TYR A 62 -6.74 -1.52 -6.11
C TYR A 62 -5.40 -1.35 -5.36
N LEU A 63 -4.78 -2.46 -4.95
CA LEU A 63 -3.49 -2.41 -4.26
C LEU A 63 -2.37 -1.91 -5.16
N GLU A 64 -2.37 -2.28 -6.43
CA GLU A 64 -1.38 -1.76 -7.38
C GLU A 64 -1.50 -0.25 -7.55
N GLY A 65 -2.73 0.27 -7.55
CA GLY A 65 -2.96 1.71 -7.61
C GLY A 65 -2.42 2.43 -6.39
N ILE A 66 -2.62 1.87 -5.19
CA ILE A 66 -2.07 2.42 -3.95
C ILE A 66 -0.54 2.39 -4.00
N LYS A 67 0.03 1.27 -4.44
CA LYS A 67 1.48 1.14 -4.56
C LYS A 67 2.06 2.19 -5.49
N ALA A 68 1.39 2.45 -6.61
CA ALA A 68 1.86 3.46 -7.57
C ALA A 68 1.89 4.86 -6.95
N GLN A 69 0.89 5.19 -6.14
CA GLN A 69 0.88 6.48 -5.42
C GLN A 69 2.01 6.57 -4.41
N ILE A 70 2.25 5.49 -3.67
CA ILE A 70 3.35 5.43 -2.70
C ILE A 70 4.69 5.57 -3.43
N ASP A 71 4.87 4.86 -4.52
CA ASP A 71 6.11 4.93 -5.31
C ASP A 71 6.36 6.35 -5.82
N GLY A 72 5.31 7.05 -6.23
CA GLY A 72 5.41 8.45 -6.65
C GLY A 72 5.92 9.37 -5.54
N TRP A 73 5.40 9.19 -4.33
CA TRP A 73 5.84 9.98 -3.18
C TRP A 73 7.27 9.65 -2.77
N LEU A 74 7.64 8.38 -2.82
CA LEU A 74 9.02 7.98 -2.53
C LEU A 74 9.99 8.61 -3.52
N GLU A 75 9.65 8.62 -4.80
CA GLU A 75 10.46 9.26 -5.83
C GLU A 75 10.61 10.76 -5.58
N TYR A 76 9.51 11.42 -5.20
CA TYR A 76 9.55 12.84 -4.86
C TYR A 76 10.50 13.11 -3.70
N ILE A 77 10.41 12.31 -2.64
CA ILE A 77 11.27 12.48 -1.46
C ILE A 77 12.73 12.28 -1.83
N ASP A 78 13.02 11.25 -2.63
CA ASP A 78 14.39 10.98 -3.06
C ASP A 78 15.00 12.17 -3.83
N LYS A 79 14.19 12.77 -4.71
CA LYS A 79 14.65 13.95 -5.45
C LYS A 79 14.89 15.15 -4.54
N GLU A 80 14.02 15.33 -3.54
CA GLU A 80 14.21 16.42 -2.57
C GLU A 80 15.45 16.19 -1.71
N LEU A 81 15.71 14.94 -1.32
CA LEU A 81 16.93 14.61 -0.58
C LEU A 81 18.18 14.89 -1.40
N GLU A 82 18.16 14.59 -2.68
CA GLU A 82 19.29 14.90 -3.57
C GLU A 82 19.58 16.40 -3.60
N LYS A 83 18.55 17.23 -3.64
CA LYS A 83 18.72 18.68 -3.61
C LYS A 83 19.38 19.15 -2.33
N GLU A 84 18.97 18.58 -1.20
CA GLU A 84 19.55 18.94 0.11
C GLU A 84 21.02 18.54 0.20
N GLU A 85 21.38 17.40 -0.39
CA GLU A 85 22.76 16.91 -0.37
C GLU A 85 23.70 17.71 -1.27
N GLN A 86 23.16 18.47 -2.22
CA GLN A 86 23.94 19.29 -3.15
C GLN A 86 24.22 20.69 -2.63
N GLN A 87 23.73 21.05 -1.48
CA GLN A 87 23.92 22.39 -0.90
C GLN A 87 25.16 22.48 -0.01
#